data_5b6b4ca3b8e17423712270199243d76d
#
_entry.id   5b6b4ca3b8e17423712270199243d76d
#
_cell.length_a   1.000
_cell.length_b   1.000
_cell.length_c   1.000
_cell.angle_alpha   90.00
_cell.angle_beta   90.00
_cell.angle_gamma   90.00
#
_symmetry.space_group_name_H-M   'P 1'
#
loop_
_entity.id
_entity.type
_entity.pdbx_description
1 polymer ?
#
loop_
_entity_poly.entity_id
_entity_poly.type
_entity_poly.pdbx_seq_one_letter_code
_entity_poly.pdbx_strand_id
1 'polypeptide(L)'
;MMRRTLMVCVGVIVAGTGVLAALGGALLYETLTLPPASSIAIVSLLSIVTAMSNGNAGEVFTAMIGFAWAGAAVMGFGPIVVAAVVGEVTGSRSLTLYAAVAGGIAAAGPALLRVILQVDPVASSEAALLLESRFLLAAFLSGTVGGALYWLLAGRSAAEPG
;
A
#
# COMPACT_ATOMS: atom_id res chain seq x y z
N MET A 1 5.98 3.38 29.76
CA MET A 1 5.86 4.09 28.47
C MET A 1 6.70 3.46 27.36
N MET A 2 7.99 3.18 27.54
CA MET A 2 8.90 2.64 26.51
C MET A 2 8.42 1.33 25.86
N ARG A 3 7.88 0.36 26.63
CA ARG A 3 7.37 -0.93 26.11
C ARG A 3 6.19 -0.74 25.15
N ARG A 4 5.27 0.18 25.45
CA ARG A 4 4.11 0.48 24.58
C ARG A 4 4.54 1.10 23.25
N THR A 5 5.44 2.10 23.31
CA THR A 5 5.99 2.72 22.09
C THR A 5 6.70 1.69 21.21
N LEU A 6 7.50 0.81 21.82
CA LEU A 6 8.18 -0.25 21.08
C LEU A 6 7.20 -1.22 20.41
N MET A 7 6.13 -1.64 21.10
CA MET A 7 5.10 -2.51 20.52
C MET A 7 4.36 -1.84 19.36
N VAL A 8 4.05 -0.53 19.46
CA VAL A 8 3.44 0.24 18.38
C VAL A 8 4.37 0.30 17.17
N CYS A 9 5.65 0.63 17.37
CA CYS A 9 6.63 0.68 16.29
C CYS A 9 6.79 -0.68 15.59
N VAL A 10 6.97 -1.76 16.35
CA VAL A 10 7.06 -3.11 15.81
C VAL A 10 5.77 -3.50 15.08
N GLY A 11 4.61 -3.20 15.66
CA GLY A 11 3.31 -3.44 15.06
C GLY A 11 3.16 -2.74 13.71
N VAL A 12 3.53 -1.46 13.61
CA VAL A 12 3.51 -0.69 12.35
C VAL A 12 4.44 -1.29 11.31
N ILE A 13 5.67 -1.66 11.69
CA ILE A 13 6.63 -2.24 10.74
C ILE A 13 6.13 -3.59 10.21
N VAL A 14 5.72 -4.50 11.11
CA VAL A 14 5.25 -5.84 10.70
C VAL A 14 3.96 -5.75 9.88
N ALA A 15 3.01 -4.92 10.29
CA ALA A 15 1.77 -4.74 9.55
C ALA A 15 2.01 -4.07 8.20
N GLY A 16 2.85 -3.03 8.14
CA GLY A 16 3.18 -2.33 6.89
C GLY A 16 3.90 -3.23 5.88
N THR A 17 4.87 -4.04 6.33
CA THR A 17 5.51 -5.04 5.47
C THR A 17 4.53 -6.12 5.00
N GLY A 18 3.59 -6.53 5.86
CA GLY A 18 2.51 -7.46 5.50
C GLY A 18 1.60 -6.90 4.39
N VAL A 19 1.21 -5.63 4.48
CA VAL A 19 0.44 -4.94 3.43
C VAL A 19 1.20 -4.92 2.11
N LEU A 20 2.48 -4.54 2.13
CA LEU A 20 3.30 -4.49 0.92
C LEU A 20 3.48 -5.86 0.29
N ALA A 21 3.68 -6.90 1.10
CA ALA A 21 3.79 -8.27 0.61
C ALA A 21 2.47 -8.76 -0.02
N ALA A 22 1.33 -8.48 0.62
CA ALA A 22 0.02 -8.86 0.11
C ALA A 22 -0.33 -8.11 -1.18
N LEU A 23 -0.11 -6.79 -1.21
CA LEU A 23 -0.35 -5.98 -2.40
C LEU A 23 0.60 -6.37 -3.54
N GLY A 24 1.89 -6.55 -3.26
CA GLY A 24 2.86 -7.00 -4.25
C GLY A 24 2.54 -8.38 -4.80
N GLY A 25 2.11 -9.31 -3.96
CA GLY A 25 1.66 -10.64 -4.38
C GLY A 25 0.42 -10.59 -5.26
N ALA A 26 -0.57 -9.76 -4.91
CA ALA A 26 -1.77 -9.56 -5.72
C ALA A 26 -1.44 -8.96 -7.10
N LEU A 27 -0.61 -7.92 -7.13
CA LEU A 27 -0.17 -7.29 -8.39
C LEU A 27 0.64 -8.26 -9.25
N LEU A 28 1.53 -9.04 -8.64
CA LEU A 28 2.30 -10.06 -9.37
C LEU A 28 1.39 -11.12 -9.97
N TYR A 29 0.41 -11.59 -9.21
CA TYR A 29 -0.60 -12.54 -9.71
C TYR A 29 -1.37 -11.96 -10.91
N GLU A 30 -1.86 -10.72 -10.79
CA GLU A 30 -2.57 -10.03 -11.87
C GLU A 30 -1.70 -9.87 -13.13
N THR A 31 -0.42 -9.47 -12.98
CA THR A 31 0.48 -9.26 -14.11
C THR A 31 0.86 -10.56 -14.82
N LEU A 32 0.88 -11.68 -14.11
CA LEU A 32 1.24 -12.96 -14.69
C LEU A 32 0.05 -13.72 -15.33
N THR A 33 -1.16 -13.47 -14.84
CA THR A 33 -2.30 -14.32 -15.16
C THR A 33 -3.40 -13.63 -15.97
N LEU A 34 -3.54 -12.31 -15.88
CA LEU A 34 -4.73 -11.61 -16.38
C LEU A 34 -4.38 -10.51 -17.39
N PRO A 35 -4.90 -10.57 -18.64
CA PRO A 35 -4.91 -9.39 -19.51
C PRO A 35 -5.90 -8.35 -18.97
N PRO A 36 -5.64 -7.03 -19.07
CA PRO A 36 -4.53 -6.37 -19.80
C PRO A 36 -3.27 -6.12 -18.96
N ALA A 37 -3.24 -6.51 -17.68
CA ALA A 37 -2.12 -6.21 -16.78
C ALA A 37 -0.79 -6.82 -17.28
N SER A 38 -0.83 -8.04 -17.82
CA SER A 38 0.34 -8.69 -18.40
C SER A 38 0.95 -7.93 -19.57
N SER A 39 0.13 -7.39 -20.46
CA SER A 39 0.61 -6.59 -21.60
C SER A 39 1.22 -5.26 -21.16
N ILE A 40 0.62 -4.60 -20.18
CA ILE A 40 1.17 -3.36 -19.59
C ILE A 40 2.51 -3.64 -18.91
N ALA A 41 2.62 -4.74 -18.16
CA ALA A 41 3.88 -5.13 -17.51
C ALA A 41 4.99 -5.39 -18.54
N ILE A 42 4.70 -6.08 -19.63
CA ILE A 42 5.69 -6.34 -20.71
C ILE A 42 6.15 -5.03 -21.35
N VAL A 43 5.23 -4.12 -21.70
CA VAL A 43 5.57 -2.81 -22.29
C VAL A 43 6.41 -1.99 -21.30
N SER A 44 6.06 -1.98 -20.01
CA SER A 44 6.82 -1.28 -18.98
C SER A 44 8.23 -1.85 -18.81
N LEU A 45 8.39 -3.18 -18.81
CA LEU A 45 9.70 -3.82 -18.78
C LEU A 45 10.55 -3.48 -19.99
N LEU A 46 9.96 -3.51 -21.19
CA LEU A 46 10.66 -3.14 -22.42
C LEU A 46 11.11 -1.68 -22.39
N SER A 47 10.28 -0.77 -21.91
CA SER A 47 10.65 0.65 -21.77
C SER A 47 11.80 0.86 -20.79
N ILE A 48 11.80 0.16 -19.67
CA ILE A 48 12.90 0.19 -18.68
C ILE A 48 14.20 -0.35 -19.32
N VAL A 49 14.14 -1.50 -19.97
CA VAL A 49 15.32 -2.10 -20.63
C VAL A 49 15.86 -1.17 -21.70
N THR A 50 14.99 -0.55 -22.50
CA THR A 50 15.41 0.42 -23.54
C THR A 50 16.07 1.66 -22.92
N ALA A 51 15.50 2.20 -21.85
CA ALA A 51 16.08 3.34 -21.14
C ALA A 51 17.45 3.02 -20.54
N MET A 52 17.60 1.81 -19.97
CA MET A 52 18.89 1.34 -19.46
C MET A 52 19.94 1.15 -20.57
N SER A 53 19.53 0.62 -21.74
CA SER A 53 20.43 0.43 -22.88
C SER A 53 20.90 1.75 -23.52
N ASN A 54 20.11 2.82 -23.37
CA ASN A 54 20.43 4.17 -23.85
C ASN A 54 21.37 4.96 -22.91
N GLY A 55 21.93 4.33 -21.88
CA GLY A 55 22.87 4.95 -20.93
C GLY A 55 22.22 5.68 -19.74
N ASN A 56 20.90 5.67 -19.62
CA ASN A 56 20.16 6.35 -18.56
C ASN A 56 19.88 5.45 -17.33
N ALA A 57 20.69 4.41 -17.16
CA ALA A 57 20.48 3.40 -16.11
C ALA A 57 20.43 4.01 -14.69
N GLY A 58 21.27 5.01 -14.39
CA GLY A 58 21.28 5.66 -13.07
C GLY A 58 20.00 6.45 -12.78
N GLU A 59 19.48 7.18 -13.76
CA GLU A 59 18.23 7.93 -13.62
C GLU A 59 17.03 7.00 -13.46
N VAL A 60 16.96 5.95 -14.27
CA VAL A 60 15.91 4.93 -14.19
C VAL A 60 15.91 4.27 -12.82
N PHE A 61 17.09 3.85 -12.34
CA PHE A 61 17.22 3.21 -11.04
C PHE A 61 16.81 4.14 -9.89
N THR A 62 17.22 5.40 -9.92
CA THR A 62 16.84 6.41 -8.93
C THR A 62 15.33 6.66 -8.93
N ALA A 63 14.72 6.78 -10.11
CA ALA A 63 13.27 6.94 -10.25
C ALA A 63 12.50 5.73 -9.72
N MET A 64 12.96 4.51 -10.02
CA MET A 64 12.36 3.27 -9.51
C MET A 64 12.41 3.18 -7.99
N ILE A 65 13.57 3.49 -7.38
CA ILE A 65 13.70 3.51 -5.91
C ILE A 65 12.78 4.57 -5.31
N GLY A 66 12.76 5.78 -5.88
CA GLY A 66 11.87 6.86 -5.42
C GLY A 66 10.39 6.48 -5.47
N PHE A 67 9.97 5.87 -6.57
CA PHE A 67 8.60 5.39 -6.75
C PHE A 67 8.26 4.25 -5.77
N ALA A 68 9.18 3.29 -5.59
CA ALA A 68 9.01 2.20 -4.64
C ALA A 68 8.88 2.72 -3.20
N TRP A 69 9.71 3.69 -2.80
CA TRP A 69 9.64 4.33 -1.49
C TRP A 69 8.33 5.10 -1.28
N ALA A 70 7.91 5.90 -2.27
CA ALA A 70 6.65 6.63 -2.20
C ALA A 70 5.45 5.66 -2.10
N GLY A 71 5.45 4.61 -2.92
CA GLY A 71 4.45 3.55 -2.87
C GLY A 71 4.42 2.84 -1.51
N ALA A 72 5.58 2.47 -0.97
CA ALA A 72 5.67 1.85 0.35
C ALA A 72 5.16 2.78 1.45
N ALA A 73 5.52 4.06 1.43
CA ALA A 73 5.07 5.03 2.41
C ALA A 73 3.55 5.23 2.38
N VAL A 74 2.99 5.45 1.19
CA VAL A 74 1.56 5.79 1.03
C VAL A 74 0.68 4.56 1.13
N MET A 75 1.05 3.44 0.49
CA MET A 75 0.21 2.24 0.41
C MET A 75 0.46 1.23 1.53
N GLY A 76 1.71 1.15 2.03
CA GLY A 76 2.10 0.19 3.06
C GLY A 76 1.94 0.75 4.47
N PHE A 77 2.71 1.78 4.78
CA PHE A 77 2.79 2.31 6.15
C PHE A 77 1.74 3.36 6.46
N GLY A 78 1.38 4.23 5.50
CA GLY A 78 0.40 5.30 5.69
C GLY A 78 -0.93 4.84 6.27
N PRO A 79 -1.60 3.84 5.68
CA PRO A 79 -2.87 3.33 6.19
C PRO A 79 -2.78 2.82 7.63
N ILE A 80 -1.69 2.14 7.98
CA ILE A 80 -1.48 1.59 9.32
C ILE A 80 -1.25 2.71 10.35
N VAL A 81 -0.44 3.71 9.98
CA VAL A 81 -0.20 4.88 10.87
C VAL A 81 -1.49 5.64 11.12
N VAL A 82 -2.29 5.90 10.09
CA VAL A 82 -3.59 6.58 10.24
C VAL A 82 -4.53 5.74 11.12
N ALA A 83 -4.63 4.43 10.88
CA ALA A 83 -5.45 3.55 11.70
C ALA A 83 -4.98 3.53 13.16
N ALA A 84 -3.67 3.54 13.41
CA ALA A 84 -3.10 3.62 14.75
C ALA A 84 -3.47 4.92 15.45
N VAL A 85 -3.31 6.06 14.77
CA VAL A 85 -3.65 7.38 15.31
C VAL A 85 -5.16 7.47 15.60
N VAL A 86 -6.01 7.05 14.66
CA VAL A 86 -7.47 7.03 14.86
C VAL A 86 -7.85 6.15 16.05
N GLY A 87 -7.27 4.96 16.17
CA GLY A 87 -7.51 4.05 17.28
C GLY A 87 -7.10 4.64 18.63
N GLU A 88 -5.94 5.30 18.70
CA GLU A 88 -5.45 5.97 19.93
C GLU A 88 -6.33 7.17 20.30
N VAL A 89 -6.69 8.03 19.34
CA VAL A 89 -7.52 9.22 19.58
C VAL A 89 -8.94 8.85 20.00
N THR A 90 -9.53 7.84 19.38
CA THR A 90 -10.89 7.39 19.71
C THR A 90 -10.94 6.47 20.94
N GLY A 91 -9.78 6.00 21.44
CA GLY A 91 -9.71 5.01 22.50
C GLY A 91 -10.37 3.67 22.12
N SER A 92 -10.62 3.47 20.83
CA SER A 92 -11.32 2.28 20.34
C SER A 92 -10.38 1.09 20.24
N ARG A 93 -10.88 -0.06 20.71
CA ARG A 93 -10.16 -1.36 20.69
C ARG A 93 -10.79 -2.33 19.70
N SER A 94 -11.59 -1.82 18.78
CA SER A 94 -12.32 -2.62 17.81
C SER A 94 -11.43 -3.02 16.64
N LEU A 95 -11.29 -4.32 16.39
CA LEU A 95 -10.64 -4.87 15.20
C LEU A 95 -11.22 -4.25 13.91
N THR A 96 -12.56 -4.13 13.88
CA THR A 96 -13.27 -3.61 12.70
C THR A 96 -12.89 -2.17 12.38
N LEU A 97 -12.66 -1.34 13.41
CA LEU A 97 -12.22 0.03 13.20
C LEU A 97 -10.83 0.08 12.56
N TYR A 98 -9.86 -0.66 13.10
CA TYR A 98 -8.50 -0.67 12.54
C TYR A 98 -8.48 -1.23 11.11
N ALA A 99 -9.21 -2.32 10.86
CA ALA A 99 -9.32 -2.93 9.55
C ALA A 99 -10.01 -2.02 8.53
N ALA A 100 -11.13 -1.39 8.90
CA ALA A 100 -11.88 -0.51 8.02
C ALA A 100 -11.13 0.79 7.70
N VAL A 101 -10.50 1.42 8.71
CA VAL A 101 -9.70 2.64 8.49
C VAL A 101 -8.48 2.35 7.62
N ALA A 102 -7.72 1.30 7.93
CA ALA A 102 -6.54 0.95 7.15
C ALA A 102 -6.92 0.55 5.71
N GLY A 103 -7.97 -0.25 5.52
CA GLY A 103 -8.48 -0.63 4.20
C GLY A 103 -8.97 0.58 3.40
N GLY A 104 -9.75 1.46 4.00
CA GLY A 104 -10.27 2.67 3.36
C GLY A 104 -9.17 3.64 2.93
N ILE A 105 -8.16 3.88 3.78
CA ILE A 105 -7.01 4.73 3.46
C ILE A 105 -6.15 4.08 2.36
N ALA A 106 -5.92 2.76 2.41
CA ALA A 106 -5.18 2.05 1.37
C ALA A 106 -5.89 2.14 0.01
N ALA A 107 -7.20 2.00 -0.02
CA ALA A 107 -7.99 2.18 -1.25
C ALA A 107 -7.97 3.63 -1.76
N ALA A 108 -7.92 4.64 -0.87
CA ALA A 108 -7.78 6.04 -1.27
C ALA A 108 -6.37 6.41 -1.76
N GLY A 109 -5.36 5.60 -1.43
CA GLY A 109 -3.95 5.85 -1.74
C GLY A 109 -3.65 6.17 -3.21
N PRO A 110 -4.18 5.41 -4.20
CA PRO A 110 -3.98 5.70 -5.62
C PRO A 110 -4.48 7.09 -6.02
N ALA A 111 -5.65 7.48 -5.52
CA ALA A 111 -6.21 8.80 -5.79
C ALA A 111 -5.35 9.91 -5.16
N LEU A 112 -4.87 9.69 -3.92
CA LEU A 112 -3.96 10.61 -3.25
C LEU A 112 -2.63 10.75 -4.00
N LEU A 113 -2.05 9.65 -4.47
CA LEU A 113 -0.81 9.66 -5.25
C LEU A 113 -0.98 10.45 -6.56
N ARG A 114 -2.11 10.30 -7.27
CA ARG A 114 -2.40 11.09 -8.48
C ARG A 114 -2.41 12.58 -8.19
N VAL A 115 -3.08 12.99 -7.11
CA VAL A 115 -3.13 14.41 -6.71
C VAL A 115 -1.74 14.93 -6.35
N ILE A 116 -0.96 14.17 -5.60
CA ILE A 116 0.39 14.57 -5.17
C ILE A 116 1.35 14.66 -6.37
N LEU A 117 1.29 13.69 -7.27
CA LEU A 117 2.17 13.61 -8.45
C LEU A 117 1.65 14.40 -9.64
N GLN A 118 0.48 15.06 -9.53
CA GLN A 118 -0.17 15.83 -10.60
C GLN A 118 -0.31 15.02 -11.91
N VAL A 119 -0.59 13.73 -11.78
CA VAL A 119 -0.78 12.82 -12.93
C VAL A 119 -2.21 12.94 -13.42
N ASP A 120 -2.37 13.31 -14.68
CA ASP A 120 -3.69 13.36 -15.32
C ASP A 120 -4.36 11.99 -15.33
N PRO A 121 -5.71 11.95 -15.21
CA PRO A 121 -6.44 10.69 -15.30
C PRO A 121 -6.16 10.02 -16.66
N VAL A 122 -5.72 8.77 -16.61
CA VAL A 122 -5.54 7.95 -17.80
C VAL A 122 -6.88 7.90 -18.54
N ALA A 123 -6.85 8.09 -19.86
CA ALA A 123 -8.04 8.03 -20.70
C ALA A 123 -8.91 6.83 -20.31
N SER A 124 -10.20 7.07 -20.10
CA SER A 124 -11.17 6.11 -19.58
C SER A 124 -11.51 5.03 -20.61
N SER A 125 -10.56 4.10 -20.83
CA SER A 125 -10.86 2.86 -21.52
C SER A 125 -11.49 1.87 -20.54
N GLU A 126 -12.41 1.05 -20.98
CA GLU A 126 -13.03 0.01 -20.17
C GLU A 126 -11.99 -0.89 -19.49
N ALA A 127 -10.92 -1.24 -20.19
CA ALA A 127 -9.80 -2.01 -19.66
C ALA A 127 -9.05 -1.27 -18.52
N ALA A 128 -8.89 0.04 -18.62
CA ALA A 128 -8.25 0.84 -17.57
C ALA A 128 -9.12 0.91 -16.30
N LEU A 129 -10.43 1.06 -16.47
CA LEU A 129 -11.39 1.07 -15.35
C LEU A 129 -11.43 -0.29 -14.62
N LEU A 130 -11.40 -1.39 -15.36
CA LEU A 130 -11.35 -2.73 -14.77
C LEU A 130 -10.05 -2.95 -13.98
N LEU A 131 -8.91 -2.53 -14.54
CA LEU A 131 -7.63 -2.65 -13.85
C LEU A 131 -7.60 -1.79 -12.59
N GLU A 132 -8.11 -0.57 -12.67
CA GLU A 132 -8.19 0.34 -11.52
C GLU A 132 -9.08 -0.24 -10.40
N SER A 133 -10.26 -0.77 -10.74
CA SER A 133 -11.16 -1.36 -9.74
C SER A 133 -10.55 -2.56 -9.03
N ARG A 134 -9.82 -3.42 -9.75
CA ARG A 134 -9.10 -4.56 -9.16
C ARG A 134 -7.97 -4.09 -8.25
N PHE A 135 -7.21 -3.08 -8.69
CA PHE A 135 -6.16 -2.50 -7.87
C PHE A 135 -6.70 -1.89 -6.58
N LEU A 136 -7.80 -1.15 -6.64
CA LEU A 136 -8.47 -0.58 -5.46
C LEU A 136 -8.94 -1.68 -4.51
N LEU A 137 -9.50 -2.76 -5.04
CA LEU A 137 -9.92 -3.91 -4.22
C LEU A 137 -8.73 -4.59 -3.54
N ALA A 138 -7.64 -4.83 -4.28
CA ALA A 138 -6.42 -5.41 -3.74
C ALA A 138 -5.80 -4.51 -2.65
N ALA A 139 -5.76 -3.20 -2.87
CA ALA A 139 -5.29 -2.22 -1.90
C ALA A 139 -6.16 -2.21 -0.64
N PHE A 140 -7.50 -2.20 -0.81
CA PHE A 140 -8.45 -2.28 0.31
C PHE A 140 -8.24 -3.54 1.15
N LEU A 141 -8.18 -4.72 0.50
CA LEU A 141 -8.00 -6.00 1.21
C LEU A 141 -6.64 -6.06 1.92
N SER A 142 -5.57 -5.62 1.26
CA SER A 142 -4.24 -5.57 1.85
C SER A 142 -4.18 -4.65 3.06
N GLY A 143 -4.77 -3.46 2.96
CA GLY A 143 -4.89 -2.51 4.08
C GLY A 143 -5.71 -3.07 5.24
N THR A 144 -6.83 -3.75 4.94
CA THR A 144 -7.69 -4.41 5.94
C THR A 144 -6.91 -5.48 6.71
N VAL A 145 -6.16 -6.34 6.01
CA VAL A 145 -5.29 -7.35 6.62
C VAL A 145 -4.21 -6.69 7.49
N GLY A 146 -3.56 -5.62 6.98
CA GLY A 146 -2.57 -4.87 7.74
C GLY A 146 -3.13 -4.24 9.01
N GLY A 147 -4.33 -3.62 8.93
CA GLY A 147 -5.02 -3.07 10.10
C GLY A 147 -5.37 -4.14 11.14
N ALA A 148 -5.79 -5.33 10.69
CA ALA A 148 -6.05 -6.47 11.56
C ALA A 148 -4.77 -6.99 12.23
N LEU A 149 -3.67 -7.10 11.48
CA LEU A 149 -2.36 -7.49 12.02
C LEU A 149 -1.86 -6.47 13.06
N TYR A 150 -1.96 -5.18 12.75
CA TYR A 150 -1.61 -4.14 13.71
C TYR A 150 -2.43 -4.25 15.00
N TRP A 151 -3.74 -4.45 14.89
CA TRP A 151 -4.61 -4.64 16.05
C TRP A 151 -4.20 -5.85 16.88
N LEU A 152 -3.86 -6.97 16.25
CA LEU A 152 -3.40 -8.18 16.94
C LEU A 152 -2.10 -7.95 17.73
N LEU A 153 -1.17 -7.17 17.17
CA LEU A 153 0.17 -6.96 17.74
C LEU A 153 0.20 -5.83 18.79
N ALA A 154 -0.47 -4.73 18.49
CA ALA A 154 -0.40 -3.52 19.30
C ALA A 154 -1.76 -3.12 19.92
N GLY A 155 -2.86 -3.25 19.17
CA GLY A 155 -4.19 -2.81 19.59
C GLY A 155 -4.76 -3.60 20.77
N ARG A 156 -4.44 -4.89 20.89
CA ARG A 156 -4.86 -5.74 22.03
C ARG A 156 -4.16 -5.38 23.34
N SER A 157 -2.88 -5.08 23.27
CA SER A 157 -2.06 -4.82 24.47
C SER A 157 -2.28 -3.44 25.09
N ALA A 158 -2.96 -2.54 24.39
CA ALA A 158 -3.43 -1.26 24.97
C ALA A 158 -4.54 -1.45 26.02
N ALA A 159 -4.95 -2.69 26.29
CA ALA A 159 -6.11 -3.05 27.11
C ALA A 159 -5.81 -3.30 28.59
N GLU A 160 -4.55 -3.44 29.00
CA GLU A 160 -4.22 -3.64 30.40
C GLU A 160 -3.99 -2.28 31.08
N PRO A 161 -4.88 -1.85 32.00
CA PRO A 161 -4.57 -0.75 32.91
C PRO A 161 -3.42 -1.23 33.81
N GLY A 162 -2.30 -0.54 33.77
CA GLY A 162 -1.21 -0.70 34.71
C GLY A 162 -1.59 -0.18 36.11
#